data_35189b53d55f0d1497d9ec15a7c23934
#
_entry.id   35189b53d55f0d1497d9ec15a7c23934
#
_cell.length_a   1.000
_cell.length_b   1.000
_cell.length_c   1.000
_cell.angle_alpha   90.00
_cell.angle_beta   90.00
_cell.angle_gamma   90.00
#
_symmetry.space_group_name_H-M   'P 1'
#
loop_
_entity.id
_entity.type
_entity.pdbx_description
1 polymer ?
#
loop_
_entity_poly.entity_id
_entity_poly.type
_entity_poly.pdbx_seq_one_letter_code
_entity_poly.pdbx_strand_id
1 'polypeptide(L)'
;MEAANILEGERVQIVNNNNGARFETYVIRGERNSGVICLNGAAARLVQVGDVVIIISYAYMTPEETREFKPTAVFPDDKNRLVSK
;
A
#
# COMPACT_ATOMS: atom_id res chain seq x y z
N MET A 1 6.87 -0.28 3.07
CA MET A 1 6.26 0.70 3.98
C MET A 1 7.08 1.97 4.11
N GLU A 2 8.33 1.87 4.48
CA GLU A 2 9.14 3.06 4.72
C GLU A 2 9.32 3.94 3.48
N ALA A 3 9.57 3.35 2.32
CA ALA A 3 9.76 4.10 1.09
C ALA A 3 8.51 4.88 0.66
N ALA A 4 7.33 4.36 0.98
CA ALA A 4 6.05 5.00 0.68
C ALA A 4 5.54 5.86 1.83
N ASN A 5 6.30 5.92 2.93
CA ASN A 5 5.94 6.65 4.15
C ASN A 5 4.61 6.15 4.76
N ILE A 6 4.40 4.85 4.72
CA ILE A 6 3.23 4.20 5.31
C ILE A 6 3.63 3.64 6.67
N LEU A 7 2.84 3.96 7.70
CA LEU A 7 3.12 3.61 9.07
C LEU A 7 2.24 2.46 9.54
N GLU A 8 2.76 1.66 10.48
CA GLU A 8 1.97 0.61 11.13
C GLU A 8 0.74 1.24 11.82
N GLY A 9 -0.40 0.59 11.66
CA GLY A 9 -1.67 1.08 12.19
C GLY A 9 -2.37 2.11 11.33
N GLU A 10 -1.72 2.60 10.30
CA GLU A 10 -2.31 3.58 9.38
C GLU A 10 -3.45 2.95 8.59
N ARG A 11 -4.52 3.73 8.37
CA ARG A 11 -5.62 3.33 7.52
C ARG A 11 -5.25 3.54 6.06
N VAL A 12 -5.41 2.49 5.26
CA VAL A 12 -5.09 2.54 3.83
C VAL A 12 -6.23 1.96 3.02
N GLN A 13 -6.27 2.31 1.75
CA GLN A 13 -7.18 1.71 0.80
C GLN A 13 -6.39 0.78 -0.13
N ILE A 14 -6.96 -0.38 -0.42
CA ILE A 14 -6.35 -1.35 -1.31
C ILE A 14 -7.23 -1.50 -2.54
N VAL A 15 -6.62 -1.41 -3.70
CA VAL A 15 -7.27 -1.64 -4.99
C VAL A 15 -6.63 -2.87 -5.62
N ASN A 16 -7.46 -3.88 -5.95
CA ASN A 16 -6.98 -5.09 -6.60
C ASN A 16 -7.13 -4.94 -8.11
N ASN A 17 -6.02 -4.88 -8.82
CA ASN A 17 -6.02 -4.70 -10.28
C ASN A 17 -6.60 -5.90 -11.02
N ASN A 18 -6.58 -7.08 -10.42
CA ASN A 18 -7.01 -8.31 -11.10
C ASN A 18 -8.52 -8.50 -11.08
N ASN A 19 -9.20 -8.07 -10.02
CA ASN A 19 -10.65 -8.26 -9.91
C ASN A 19 -11.45 -6.98 -9.71
N GLY A 20 -10.78 -5.83 -9.62
CA GLY A 20 -11.43 -4.54 -9.43
C GLY A 20 -11.93 -4.26 -8.03
N ALA A 21 -11.65 -5.13 -7.06
CA ALA A 21 -12.08 -4.91 -5.68
C ALA A 21 -11.35 -3.71 -5.07
N ARG A 22 -12.08 -2.97 -4.24
CA ARG A 22 -11.55 -1.80 -3.54
C ARG A 22 -12.06 -1.80 -2.12
N PHE A 23 -11.15 -1.75 -1.15
CA PHE A 23 -11.54 -1.84 0.27
C PHE A 23 -10.53 -1.13 1.15
N GLU A 24 -10.95 -0.84 2.37
CA GLU A 24 -10.13 -0.20 3.38
C GLU A 24 -9.67 -1.19 4.43
N THR A 25 -8.46 -0.99 4.93
CA THR A 25 -7.90 -1.78 6.00
C THR A 25 -6.85 -0.94 6.75
N TYR A 26 -6.17 -1.54 7.71
CA TYR A 26 -5.08 -0.88 8.42
C TYR A 26 -3.79 -1.68 8.26
N VAL A 27 -2.67 -1.00 8.44
CA VAL A 27 -1.36 -1.55 8.17
C VAL A 27 -0.83 -2.33 9.37
N ILE A 28 -0.37 -3.54 9.12
CA ILE A 28 0.35 -4.35 10.09
C ILE A 28 1.75 -4.56 9.53
N ARG A 29 2.75 -4.30 10.36
CA ARG A 29 4.14 -4.42 9.93
C ARG A 29 4.55 -5.87 9.77
N GLY A 30 5.10 -6.22 8.61
CA GLY A 30 5.75 -7.49 8.37
C GLY A 30 7.25 -7.41 8.65
N GLU A 31 7.94 -8.51 8.36
CA GLU A 31 9.39 -8.57 8.52
C GLU A 31 10.08 -7.69 7.48
N ARG A 32 11.05 -6.89 7.94
CA ARG A 32 11.80 -5.99 7.05
C ARG A 32 12.54 -6.79 5.98
N ASN A 33 12.50 -6.29 4.76
CA ASN A 33 13.15 -6.88 3.58
C ASN A 33 12.60 -8.25 3.16
N SER A 34 11.46 -8.67 3.72
CA SER A 34 10.84 -9.94 3.34
C SER A 34 10.04 -9.86 2.05
N GLY A 35 9.55 -8.67 1.70
CA GLY A 35 8.65 -8.51 0.56
C GLY A 35 7.24 -9.05 0.81
N VAL A 36 6.91 -9.37 2.05
CA VAL A 36 5.61 -9.96 2.39
C VAL A 36 4.50 -8.93 2.25
N ILE A 37 3.48 -9.28 1.48
CA ILE A 37 2.19 -8.59 1.45
C ILE A 37 1.13 -9.64 1.79
N CYS A 38 0.54 -9.53 2.96
CA CYS A 38 -0.43 -10.50 3.45
C CYS A 38 -1.70 -9.78 3.90
N LEU A 39 -2.85 -10.27 3.43
CA LEU A 39 -4.15 -9.73 3.79
C LEU A 39 -4.87 -10.73 4.68
N ASN A 40 -5.20 -10.29 5.89
CA ASN A 40 -5.78 -11.13 6.92
C ASN A 40 -7.27 -10.87 7.10
N GLY A 41 -7.96 -11.82 7.72
CA GLY A 41 -9.37 -11.69 8.07
C GLY A 41 -10.26 -11.59 6.85
N ALA A 42 -11.28 -10.74 6.90
CA ALA A 42 -12.25 -10.59 5.82
C ALA A 42 -11.61 -10.06 4.53
N ALA A 43 -10.56 -9.25 4.64
CA ALA A 43 -9.83 -8.71 3.47
C ALA A 43 -9.20 -9.82 2.63
N ALA A 44 -8.86 -10.95 3.23
CA ALA A 44 -8.26 -12.08 2.52
C ALA A 44 -9.19 -12.67 1.44
N ARG A 45 -10.49 -12.43 1.54
CA ARG A 45 -11.47 -12.91 0.55
C ARG A 45 -11.48 -12.08 -0.72
N LEU A 46 -10.90 -10.89 -0.68
CA LEU A 46 -10.91 -9.95 -1.81
C LEU A 46 -9.66 -10.03 -2.66
N VAL A 47 -8.70 -10.85 -2.27
CA VAL A 47 -7.44 -11.02 -2.99
C VAL A 47 -7.07 -12.50 -3.05
N GLN A 48 -6.24 -12.83 -4.04
CA GLN A 48 -5.65 -14.16 -4.20
C GLN A 48 -4.16 -14.02 -4.41
N VAL A 49 -3.41 -15.06 -4.06
CA VAL A 49 -1.98 -15.09 -4.33
C VAL A 49 -1.74 -14.88 -5.82
N GLY A 50 -0.84 -13.97 -6.16
CA GLY A 50 -0.55 -13.59 -7.52
C GLY A 50 -1.28 -12.35 -8.00
N ASP A 51 -2.27 -11.86 -7.25
CA ASP A 51 -2.96 -10.62 -7.60
C ASP A 51 -2.03 -9.42 -7.44
N VAL A 52 -2.20 -8.44 -8.32
CA VAL A 52 -1.49 -7.15 -8.22
C VAL A 52 -2.40 -6.15 -7.54
N VAL A 53 -1.93 -5.57 -6.46
CA VAL A 53 -2.71 -4.60 -5.69
C VAL A 53 -1.99 -3.25 -5.63
N ILE A 54 -2.79 -2.20 -5.45
CA ILE A 54 -2.29 -0.86 -5.17
C ILE A 54 -2.70 -0.51 -3.75
N ILE A 55 -1.73 -0.11 -2.93
CA ILE A 55 -1.97 0.32 -1.55
C ILE A 55 -1.88 1.83 -1.52
N ILE A 56 -2.95 2.49 -1.08
CA ILE A 56 -3.07 3.94 -1.13
C ILE A 56 -3.21 4.48 0.28
N SER A 57 -2.33 5.40 0.64
CA SER A 57 -2.39 6.15 1.89
C SER A 57 -2.91 7.55 1.60
N TYR A 58 -3.71 8.09 2.51
CA TYR A 58 -4.33 9.41 2.35
C TYR A 58 -3.92 10.33 3.49
N ALA A 59 -3.93 11.61 3.23
CA ALA A 59 -3.67 12.63 4.24
C ALA A 59 -4.61 13.82 4.05
N TYR A 60 -4.94 14.46 5.16
CA TYR A 60 -5.67 15.74 5.14
C TYR A 60 -4.66 16.87 5.12
N MET A 61 -4.86 17.83 4.22
CA MET A 61 -3.95 18.95 4.04
C MET A 61 -4.71 20.22 3.78
N THR A 62 -4.11 21.36 4.16
CA THR A 62 -4.61 22.65 3.73
C THR A 62 -4.31 22.84 2.24
N PRO A 63 -5.01 23.79 1.56
CA PRO A 63 -4.68 24.07 0.17
C PRO A 63 -3.24 24.46 -0.06
N GLU A 64 -2.64 25.19 0.86
CA GLU A 64 -1.23 25.62 0.78
C GLU A 64 -0.29 24.41 0.85
N GLU A 65 -0.52 23.52 1.80
CA GLU A 65 0.27 22.28 1.92
C GLU A 65 0.16 21.42 0.68
N THR A 66 -1.07 21.33 0.12
CA THR A 66 -1.33 20.53 -1.07
C THR A 66 -0.53 21.00 -2.28
N ARG A 67 -0.38 22.31 -2.44
CA ARG A 67 0.36 22.88 -3.58
C ARG A 67 1.83 22.50 -3.57
N GLU A 68 2.41 22.33 -2.39
CA GLU A 68 3.83 22.02 -2.23
C GLU A 68 4.07 20.51 -2.07
N PHE A 69 3.03 19.75 -1.81
CA PHE A 69 3.14 18.32 -1.58
C PHE A 69 3.32 17.54 -2.88
N LYS A 70 4.31 16.66 -2.89
CA LYS A 70 4.53 15.73 -3.99
C LYS A 70 4.20 14.33 -3.51
N PRO A 71 3.17 13.68 -4.10
CA PRO A 71 2.84 12.30 -3.75
C PRO A 71 4.03 11.38 -3.97
N THR A 72 4.19 10.42 -3.05
CA THR A 72 5.23 9.40 -3.16
C THR A 72 4.61 8.16 -3.78
N ALA A 73 5.13 7.74 -4.92
CA ALA A 73 4.71 6.51 -5.56
C ALA A 73 5.89 5.54 -5.59
N VAL A 74 5.65 4.31 -5.13
CA VAL A 74 6.66 3.26 -5.07
C VAL A 74 6.22 2.11 -5.95
N PHE A 75 7.08 1.68 -6.86
CA PHE A 75 6.82 0.58 -7.79
C PHE A 75 7.82 -0.55 -7.50
N PRO A 76 7.48 -1.47 -6.57
CA PRO A 76 8.38 -2.56 -6.25
C PRO A 76 8.45 -3.60 -7.36
N ASP A 77 9.47 -4.45 -7.31
CA ASP A 77 9.65 -5.54 -8.26
C ASP A 77 8.72 -6.72 -7.94
N ASP A 78 8.88 -7.82 -8.69
CA ASP A 78 8.05 -9.03 -8.55
C ASP A 78 8.15 -9.67 -7.15
N LYS A 79 9.20 -9.36 -6.40
CA LYS A 79 9.39 -9.85 -5.04
C LYS A 79 8.99 -8.82 -3.99
N ASN A 80 8.30 -7.76 -4.41
CA ASN A 80 7.85 -6.66 -3.56
C ASN A 80 9.01 -5.92 -2.89
N ARG A 81 10.14 -5.82 -3.60
CA ARG A 81 11.32 -5.11 -3.13
C ARG A 81 11.54 -3.83 -3.92
N LEU A 82 12.18 -2.87 -3.29
CA LEU A 82 12.51 -1.62 -3.94
C LEU A 82 13.44 -1.86 -5.12
N VAL A 83 13.13 -1.20 -6.22
CA VAL A 83 14.00 -1.23 -7.40
C VAL A 83 14.97 -0.07 -7.29
N SER A 84 16.25 -0.37 -7.35
CA SER A 84 17.30 0.63 -7.36
C SER A 84 17.31 1.35 -8.71
N LYS A 85 17.31 2.66 -8.67
CA LYS A 85 17.40 3.47 -9.89
C LYS A 85 18.80 4.05 -10.04
#